data_a0caf83e724548490a0d8c192f87fa78
#
_entry.id   a0caf83e724548490a0d8c192f87fa78
#
_cell.length_a   1.000
_cell.length_b   1.000
_cell.length_c   1.000
_cell.angle_alpha   90.00
_cell.angle_beta   90.00
_cell.angle_gamma   90.00
#
_symmetry.space_group_name_H-M   'P 1'
#
loop_
_entity.id
_entity.type
_entity.pdbx_description
1 polymer ?
#
loop_
_entity_poly.entity_id
_entity_poly.type
_entity_poly.pdbx_seq_one_letter_code
_entity_poly.pdbx_strand_id
1 'polypeptide(L)'
;DTVVRVYREALDSIIAGEFSEVQKADWMKRLESVFNRGFTDGYYLGKSLPDWSGPSGNKSTEERVFVGIVNHYFPKAGIAELNVQAHRIKRGDKLVIMGKTTGVLYEDVEDIMRDGVEGKLEESEKSDMVTVPVSDRVRRNDKIYLLRKRGLNVL
;
A
#
# COMPACT_ATOMS: atom_id res chain seq x y z
N ASP A 1 1.65 -4.88 8.50
CA ASP A 1 1.31 -6.08 7.76
C ASP A 1 2.51 -6.64 6.98
N THR A 2 3.08 -5.93 6.01
CA THR A 2 4.21 -6.40 5.18
C THR A 2 5.40 -6.87 6.01
N VAL A 3 5.85 -6.11 7.00
CA VAL A 3 6.97 -6.49 7.87
C VAL A 3 6.68 -7.81 8.59
N VAL A 4 5.51 -7.94 9.21
CA VAL A 4 5.14 -9.16 9.94
C VAL A 4 5.10 -10.39 9.03
N ARG A 5 4.56 -10.24 7.81
CA ARG A 5 4.54 -11.33 6.82
C ARG A 5 5.93 -11.76 6.42
N VAL A 6 6.79 -10.80 6.09
CA VAL A 6 8.18 -11.10 5.70
C VAL A 6 8.91 -11.86 6.81
N TYR A 7 8.81 -11.42 8.05
CA TYR A 7 9.44 -12.12 9.17
C TYR A 7 8.84 -13.52 9.40
N ARG A 8 7.53 -13.68 9.22
CA ARG A 8 6.89 -15.01 9.34
C ARG A 8 7.40 -15.95 8.24
N GLU A 9 7.37 -15.50 6.99
CA GLU A 9 7.87 -16.28 5.85
C GLU A 9 9.34 -16.69 6.04
N ALA A 10 10.17 -15.77 6.52
CA ALA A 10 11.58 -16.06 6.79
C ALA A 10 11.75 -17.12 7.89
N LEU A 11 11.00 -17.01 8.98
CA LEU A 11 11.04 -18.02 10.06
C LEU A 11 10.56 -19.38 9.57
N ASP A 12 9.44 -19.44 8.86
CA ASP A 12 8.88 -20.68 8.36
C ASP A 12 9.84 -21.36 7.35
N SER A 13 10.49 -20.59 6.48
CA SER A 13 11.51 -21.07 5.55
C SER A 13 12.75 -21.63 6.26
N ILE A 14 13.22 -20.97 7.32
CA ILE A 14 14.35 -21.47 8.14
C ILE A 14 13.97 -22.78 8.84
N ILE A 15 12.77 -22.86 9.42
CA ILE A 15 12.29 -24.07 10.11
C ILE A 15 12.14 -25.24 9.14
N ALA A 16 11.68 -24.96 7.91
CA ALA A 16 11.56 -25.97 6.86
C ALA A 16 12.91 -26.39 6.24
N GLY A 17 13.99 -25.67 6.53
CA GLY A 17 15.29 -25.89 5.90
C GLY A 17 15.37 -25.46 4.43
N GLU A 18 14.45 -24.57 3.99
CA GLU A 18 14.29 -24.11 2.61
C GLU A 18 14.84 -22.69 2.37
N PHE A 19 15.56 -22.14 3.36
CA PHE A 19 16.12 -20.78 3.26
C PHE A 19 17.09 -20.66 2.07
N SER A 20 16.93 -19.57 1.30
CA SER A 20 17.81 -19.25 0.19
C SER A 20 18.12 -17.75 0.12
N GLU A 21 19.28 -17.39 -0.47
CA GLU A 21 19.64 -15.98 -0.69
C GLU A 21 18.69 -15.27 -1.66
N VAL A 22 18.02 -16.00 -2.57
CA VAL A 22 17.01 -15.44 -3.47
C VAL A 22 15.78 -15.00 -2.70
N GLN A 23 15.29 -15.82 -1.78
CA GLN A 23 14.18 -15.46 -0.89
C GLN A 23 14.55 -14.26 -0.01
N LYS A 24 15.74 -14.25 0.56
CA LYS A 24 16.24 -13.11 1.35
C LYS A 24 16.25 -11.82 0.55
N ALA A 25 16.71 -11.84 -0.70
CA ALA A 25 16.72 -10.66 -1.55
C ALA A 25 15.29 -10.14 -1.83
N ASP A 26 14.32 -11.04 -2.04
CA ASP A 26 12.91 -10.64 -2.19
C ASP A 26 12.36 -10.01 -0.90
N TRP A 27 12.58 -10.64 0.25
CA TRP A 27 12.16 -10.10 1.54
C TRP A 27 12.76 -8.73 1.83
N MET A 28 14.04 -8.53 1.55
CA MET A 28 14.69 -7.21 1.70
C MET A 28 14.03 -6.16 0.81
N LYS A 29 13.75 -6.47 -0.45
CA LYS A 29 13.05 -5.58 -1.38
C LYS A 29 11.65 -5.21 -0.87
N ARG A 30 10.91 -6.16 -0.32
CA ARG A 30 9.59 -5.92 0.27
C ARG A 30 9.68 -5.07 1.54
N LEU A 31 10.72 -5.23 2.36
CA LEU A 31 10.95 -4.38 3.53
C LEU A 31 11.36 -2.95 3.13
N GLU A 32 12.07 -2.76 2.02
CA GLU A 32 12.42 -1.45 1.48
C GLU A 32 11.19 -0.67 0.98
N SER A 33 10.12 -1.35 0.56
CA SER A 33 8.90 -0.72 0.07
C SER A 33 8.12 0.00 1.17
N VAL A 34 8.24 -0.44 2.43
CA VAL A 34 7.54 0.16 3.56
C VAL A 34 8.40 1.20 4.28
N PHE A 35 7.77 1.95 5.21
CA PHE A 35 8.48 2.96 5.99
C PHE A 35 9.71 2.38 6.66
N ASN A 36 10.87 2.92 6.33
CA ASN A 36 12.16 2.58 6.95
C ASN A 36 13.09 3.80 6.98
N ARG A 37 14.13 3.73 7.80
CA ARG A 37 15.22 4.72 7.88
C ARG A 37 16.54 4.18 7.35
N GLY A 38 16.50 3.09 6.60
CA GLY A 38 17.62 2.26 6.24
C GLY A 38 17.69 1.03 7.15
N PHE A 39 18.47 0.06 6.73
CA PHE A 39 18.70 -1.18 7.48
C PHE A 39 20.10 -1.19 8.05
N THR A 40 20.24 -1.73 9.24
CA THR A 40 21.53 -1.96 9.92
C THR A 40 21.49 -3.34 10.55
N ASP A 41 22.64 -3.91 10.85
CA ASP A 41 22.76 -5.16 11.62
C ASP A 41 22.35 -4.96 13.09
N GLY A 42 21.96 -3.75 13.46
CA GLY A 42 21.62 -3.37 14.83
C GLY A 42 22.79 -3.59 15.80
N TYR A 43 22.46 -4.04 16.99
CA TYR A 43 23.46 -4.33 18.02
C TYR A 43 23.78 -5.82 18.15
N TYR A 44 23.32 -6.64 17.19
CA TYR A 44 23.48 -8.09 17.28
C TYR A 44 24.94 -8.54 17.24
N LEU A 45 25.77 -7.85 16.46
CA LEU A 45 27.20 -8.10 16.33
C LEU A 45 28.06 -7.14 17.20
N GLY A 46 27.46 -6.42 18.13
CA GLY A 46 28.10 -5.41 18.94
C GLY A 46 27.77 -3.97 18.55
N LYS A 47 28.21 -2.99 19.32
CA LYS A 47 27.90 -1.58 19.13
C LYS A 47 28.73 -1.00 17.99
N SER A 48 28.14 -0.68 16.85
CA SER A 48 28.78 0.08 15.79
C SER A 48 28.50 1.57 15.97
N LEU A 49 29.58 2.37 16.18
CA LEU A 49 29.50 3.81 16.39
C LEU A 49 29.14 4.65 15.15
N PRO A 50 29.36 4.19 13.89
CA PRO A 50 29.02 4.97 12.68
C PRO A 50 27.54 5.03 12.33
N ASP A 51 26.70 4.18 12.91
CA ASP A 51 25.29 4.03 12.48
C ASP A 51 24.34 5.15 12.95
N TRP A 52 24.84 6.14 13.67
CA TRP A 52 24.02 7.21 14.26
C TRP A 52 23.71 8.38 13.31
N SER A 53 24.31 8.46 12.15
CA SER A 53 24.25 9.64 11.27
C SER A 53 23.66 9.38 9.89
N GLY A 54 22.76 8.43 9.76
CA GLY A 54 21.98 8.30 8.52
C GLY A 54 21.09 9.53 8.30
N PRO A 55 20.85 9.94 7.05
CA PRO A 55 19.98 11.08 6.77
C PRO A 55 18.62 10.87 7.42
N SER A 56 18.12 11.92 8.08
CA SER A 56 16.81 11.95 8.72
C SER A 56 15.71 11.78 7.66
N GLY A 57 14.80 10.83 7.86
CA GLY A 57 13.61 10.71 7.02
C GLY A 57 13.25 9.27 6.63
N ASN A 58 12.12 9.17 5.95
CA ASN A 58 11.61 7.91 5.41
C ASN A 58 12.33 7.56 4.10
N LYS A 59 12.95 6.38 4.04
CA LYS A 59 13.65 5.85 2.86
C LYS A 59 12.80 4.84 2.07
N SER A 60 11.51 4.69 2.40
CA SER A 60 10.63 3.77 1.65
C SER A 60 10.61 4.11 0.17
N THR A 61 10.60 3.11 -0.68
CA THR A 61 10.50 3.25 -2.13
C THR A 61 9.06 3.55 -2.60
N GLU A 62 8.08 3.34 -1.71
CA GLU A 62 6.67 3.61 -1.97
C GLU A 62 6.10 4.59 -0.94
N GLU A 63 5.16 5.39 -1.38
CA GLU A 63 4.41 6.31 -0.54
C GLU A 63 2.90 6.10 -0.71
N ARG A 64 2.17 6.37 0.37
CA ARG A 64 0.70 6.35 0.38
C ARG A 64 0.18 7.77 0.37
N VAL A 65 -0.51 8.13 -0.70
CA VAL A 65 -1.10 9.45 -0.87
C VAL A 65 -2.58 9.35 -0.59
N PHE A 66 -3.08 10.11 0.38
CA PHE A 66 -4.49 10.07 0.76
C PHE A 66 -5.38 10.53 -0.39
N VAL A 67 -6.40 9.74 -0.70
CA VAL A 67 -7.39 10.00 -1.75
C VAL A 67 -8.72 10.44 -1.15
N GLY A 68 -9.26 9.65 -0.25
CA GLY A 68 -10.58 9.86 0.30
C GLY A 68 -11.03 8.71 1.21
N ILE A 69 -12.33 8.48 1.23
CA ILE A 69 -12.95 7.46 2.07
C ILE A 69 -13.97 6.64 1.28
N VAL A 70 -14.20 5.42 1.74
CA VAL A 70 -15.32 4.58 1.27
C VAL A 70 -16.63 5.17 1.80
N ASN A 71 -17.57 5.46 0.90
CA ASN A 71 -18.92 5.92 1.24
C ASN A 71 -19.87 4.74 1.45
N HIS A 72 -19.87 3.82 0.49
CA HIS A 72 -20.74 2.64 0.51
C HIS A 72 -20.06 1.43 -0.13
N TYR A 73 -20.53 0.23 0.24
CA TYR A 73 -20.12 -1.03 -0.41
C TYR A 73 -21.36 -1.80 -0.84
N PHE A 74 -21.36 -2.26 -2.07
CA PHE A 74 -22.44 -3.05 -2.71
C PHE A 74 -22.04 -4.52 -2.77
N PRO A 75 -22.43 -5.35 -1.77
CA PRO A 75 -21.92 -6.73 -1.64
C PRO A 75 -22.26 -7.63 -2.82
N LYS A 76 -23.45 -7.43 -3.43
CA LYS A 76 -23.91 -8.25 -4.57
C LYS A 76 -23.12 -7.98 -5.84
N ALA A 77 -22.61 -6.76 -6.01
CA ALA A 77 -21.85 -6.34 -7.17
C ALA A 77 -20.34 -6.39 -6.97
N GLY A 78 -19.85 -6.52 -5.72
CA GLY A 78 -18.43 -6.44 -5.41
C GLY A 78 -17.85 -5.05 -5.69
N ILE A 79 -18.65 -3.98 -5.50
CA ILE A 79 -18.28 -2.61 -5.87
C ILE A 79 -18.26 -1.73 -4.63
N ALA A 80 -17.25 -0.88 -4.52
CA ALA A 80 -17.17 0.17 -3.52
C ALA A 80 -17.43 1.54 -4.13
N GLU A 81 -18.27 2.32 -3.47
CA GLU A 81 -18.47 3.73 -3.77
C GLU A 81 -17.47 4.55 -2.94
N LEU A 82 -16.67 5.35 -3.62
CA LEU A 82 -15.58 6.12 -3.07
C LEU A 82 -15.89 7.61 -3.14
N ASN A 83 -15.69 8.31 -2.03
CA ASN A 83 -15.70 9.77 -1.98
C ASN A 83 -14.27 10.27 -2.15
N VAL A 84 -13.96 10.81 -3.32
CA VAL A 84 -12.65 11.34 -3.69
C VAL A 84 -12.47 12.74 -3.11
N GLN A 85 -11.59 12.91 -2.13
CA GLN A 85 -11.45 14.18 -1.40
C GLN A 85 -10.19 14.96 -1.73
N ALA A 86 -9.06 14.28 -1.88
CA ALA A 86 -7.76 14.94 -1.97
C ALA A 86 -7.07 14.75 -3.32
N HIS A 87 -6.92 13.52 -3.76
CA HIS A 87 -6.21 13.18 -4.99
C HIS A 87 -7.10 12.39 -5.93
N ARG A 88 -6.95 12.61 -7.22
CA ARG A 88 -7.65 11.89 -8.29
C ARG A 88 -7.20 10.44 -8.35
N ILE A 89 -8.09 9.60 -8.83
CA ILE A 89 -7.83 8.19 -9.11
C ILE A 89 -7.86 8.00 -10.61
N LYS A 90 -6.87 7.28 -11.14
CA LYS A 90 -6.79 6.91 -12.56
C LYS A 90 -6.95 5.41 -12.71
N ARG A 91 -7.41 5.00 -13.87
CA ARG A 91 -7.38 3.61 -14.27
C ARG A 91 -5.95 3.09 -14.31
N GLY A 92 -5.69 1.92 -13.73
CA GLY A 92 -4.36 1.35 -13.56
C GLY A 92 -3.60 1.79 -12.31
N ASP A 93 -4.17 2.71 -11.51
CA ASP A 93 -3.61 3.06 -10.21
C ASP A 93 -3.74 1.90 -9.22
N LYS A 94 -2.83 1.86 -8.24
CA LYS A 94 -2.94 0.94 -7.09
C LYS A 94 -3.52 1.66 -5.89
N LEU A 95 -4.63 1.16 -5.39
CA LEU A 95 -5.27 1.65 -4.17
C LEU A 95 -4.90 0.79 -2.96
N VAL A 96 -4.80 1.44 -1.83
CA VAL A 96 -4.72 0.79 -0.52
C VAL A 96 -5.92 1.27 0.30
N ILE A 97 -6.83 0.36 0.61
CA ILE A 97 -7.99 0.65 1.44
C ILE A 97 -7.69 0.15 2.86
N MET A 98 -7.86 1.03 3.82
CA MET A 98 -7.50 0.75 5.21
C MET A 98 -8.65 1.05 6.15
N GLY A 99 -9.05 0.07 6.92
CA GLY A 99 -10.08 0.19 7.93
C GLY A 99 -9.80 -0.63 9.18
N LYS A 100 -10.40 -0.24 10.30
CA LYS A 100 -10.21 -0.90 11.59
C LYS A 100 -10.58 -2.39 11.54
N THR A 101 -11.64 -2.73 10.81
CA THR A 101 -12.16 -4.10 10.69
C THR A 101 -11.82 -4.71 9.32
N THR A 102 -11.70 -3.88 8.28
CA THR A 102 -11.30 -4.29 6.94
C THR A 102 -9.82 -4.69 6.89
N GLY A 103 -9.00 -4.10 7.77
CA GLY A 103 -7.56 -4.29 7.73
C GLY A 103 -6.93 -3.46 6.61
N VAL A 104 -6.09 -4.09 5.81
CA VAL A 104 -5.42 -3.48 4.67
C VAL A 104 -5.72 -4.29 3.42
N LEU A 105 -6.38 -3.68 2.46
CA LEU A 105 -6.74 -4.25 1.16
C LEU A 105 -5.99 -3.50 0.06
N TYR A 106 -5.39 -4.23 -0.87
CA TYR A 106 -4.72 -3.69 -2.04
C TYR A 106 -5.55 -4.01 -3.27
N GLU A 107 -5.86 -2.98 -4.08
CA GLU A 107 -6.68 -3.10 -5.28
C GLU A 107 -6.04 -2.40 -6.45
N ASP A 108 -6.07 -3.03 -7.61
CA ASP A 108 -5.75 -2.36 -8.87
C ASP A 108 -7.05 -1.76 -9.45
N VAL A 109 -7.01 -0.48 -9.83
CA VAL A 109 -8.16 0.22 -10.39
C VAL A 109 -8.38 -0.23 -11.84
N GLU A 110 -9.23 -1.22 -12.05
CA GLU A 110 -9.55 -1.70 -13.39
C GLU A 110 -10.55 -0.78 -14.09
N ASP A 111 -11.60 -0.38 -13.38
CA ASP A 111 -12.68 0.43 -13.89
C ASP A 111 -13.07 1.50 -12.88
N ILE A 112 -13.41 2.67 -13.40
CA ILE A 112 -13.98 3.79 -12.64
C ILE A 112 -15.31 4.14 -13.28
N MET A 113 -16.38 4.19 -12.49
CA MET A 113 -17.71 4.63 -12.96
C MET A 113 -18.22 5.73 -12.05
N ARG A 114 -19.00 6.64 -12.60
CA ARG A 114 -19.66 7.72 -11.86
C ARG A 114 -21.15 7.71 -12.19
N ASP A 115 -21.99 7.92 -11.19
CA ASP A 115 -23.44 8.02 -11.37
C ASP A 115 -23.79 9.19 -12.31
N GLY A 116 -24.72 8.94 -13.21
CA GLY A 116 -25.15 9.92 -14.24
C GLY A 116 -24.18 10.11 -15.42
N VAL A 117 -23.10 9.32 -15.51
CA VAL A 117 -22.19 9.32 -16.66
C VAL A 117 -22.21 7.94 -17.31
N GLU A 118 -22.59 7.89 -18.60
CA GLU A 118 -22.54 6.66 -19.36
C GLU A 118 -21.09 6.29 -19.68
N GLY A 119 -20.71 5.04 -19.31
CA GLY A 119 -19.41 4.47 -19.61
C GLY A 119 -18.41 4.55 -18.45
N LYS A 120 -17.20 4.07 -18.74
CA LYS A 120 -16.10 4.02 -17.80
C LYS A 120 -15.27 5.30 -17.90
N LEU A 121 -14.84 5.81 -16.76
CA LEU A 121 -13.95 6.97 -16.70
C LEU A 121 -12.49 6.51 -16.71
N GLU A 122 -11.62 7.27 -17.35
CA GLU A 122 -10.17 7.07 -17.28
C GLU A 122 -9.60 7.69 -16.00
N GLU A 123 -10.20 8.76 -15.49
CA GLU A 123 -9.77 9.48 -14.29
C GLU A 123 -10.97 10.07 -13.56
N SER A 124 -10.94 10.02 -12.22
CA SER A 124 -11.89 10.75 -11.36
C SER A 124 -11.43 12.19 -11.15
N GLU A 125 -12.36 13.05 -10.76
CA GLU A 125 -12.03 14.39 -10.28
C GLU A 125 -12.08 14.48 -8.76
N LYS A 126 -11.55 15.56 -8.22
CA LYS A 126 -11.69 15.87 -6.80
C LYS A 126 -13.14 16.18 -6.46
N SER A 127 -13.62 15.67 -5.35
CA SER A 127 -15.00 15.74 -4.86
C SER A 127 -15.99 14.85 -5.63
N ASP A 128 -15.50 13.99 -6.51
CA ASP A 128 -16.33 12.99 -7.18
C ASP A 128 -16.76 11.87 -6.23
N MET A 129 -17.96 11.35 -6.50
CA MET A 129 -18.42 10.05 -6.02
C MET A 129 -18.24 9.06 -7.16
N VAL A 130 -17.30 8.13 -7.02
CA VAL A 130 -17.01 7.13 -8.05
C VAL A 130 -17.14 5.73 -7.48
N THR A 131 -17.44 4.78 -8.35
CA THR A 131 -17.50 3.36 -7.99
C THR A 131 -16.35 2.61 -8.64
N VAL A 132 -15.72 1.72 -7.86
CA VAL A 132 -14.67 0.82 -8.33
C VAL A 132 -14.94 -0.60 -7.86
N PRO A 133 -14.63 -1.63 -8.66
CA PRO A 133 -14.64 -3.03 -8.21
C PRO A 133 -13.61 -3.23 -7.10
N VAL A 134 -13.93 -4.08 -6.13
CA VAL A 134 -13.02 -4.46 -5.05
C VAL A 134 -13.12 -5.96 -4.78
N SER A 135 -12.00 -6.58 -4.44
CA SER A 135 -11.88 -8.03 -4.25
C SER A 135 -12.48 -8.54 -2.95
N ASP A 136 -12.59 -7.68 -1.94
CA ASP A 136 -13.12 -8.05 -0.62
C ASP A 136 -13.99 -6.94 -0.04
N ARG A 137 -14.70 -7.28 1.03
CA ARG A 137 -15.63 -6.39 1.70
C ARG A 137 -14.92 -5.21 2.36
N VAL A 138 -15.22 -4.01 1.90
CA VAL A 138 -14.83 -2.74 2.54
C VAL A 138 -15.99 -2.15 3.35
N ARG A 139 -15.69 -1.19 4.21
CA ARG A 139 -16.68 -0.57 5.09
C ARG A 139 -16.69 0.93 4.95
N ARG A 140 -17.82 1.53 5.27
CA ARG A 140 -17.98 2.98 5.29
C ARG A 140 -16.92 3.62 6.20
N ASN A 141 -16.33 4.73 5.74
CA ASN A 141 -15.25 5.48 6.36
C ASN A 141 -13.87 4.78 6.36
N ASP A 142 -13.71 3.64 5.70
CA ASP A 142 -12.37 3.12 5.43
C ASP A 142 -11.60 4.15 4.59
N LYS A 143 -10.35 4.38 4.94
CA LYS A 143 -9.50 5.37 4.26
C LYS A 143 -8.88 4.77 3.01
N ILE A 144 -8.83 5.58 1.96
CA ILE A 144 -8.31 5.19 0.65
C ILE A 144 -7.03 5.97 0.37
N TYR A 145 -6.01 5.28 -0.07
CA TYR A 145 -4.72 5.83 -0.45
C TYR A 145 -4.31 5.32 -1.82
N LEU A 146 -3.66 6.17 -2.61
CA LEU A 146 -2.88 5.75 -3.77
C LEU A 146 -1.51 5.25 -3.31
N LEU A 147 -1.09 4.10 -3.83
CA LEU A 147 0.27 3.61 -3.68
C LEU A 147 1.10 4.11 -4.87
N ARG A 148 2.06 4.97 -4.60
CA ARG A 148 2.96 5.54 -5.62
C ARG A 148 4.40 5.18 -5.32
N LYS A 149 5.18 4.99 -6.37
CA LYS A 149 6.64 4.97 -6.23
C LYS A 149 7.09 6.37 -5.80
N ARG A 150 7.85 6.42 -4.74
CA ARG A 150 8.45 7.66 -4.27
C ARG A 150 9.49 8.10 -5.30
N GLY A 151 9.32 9.27 -5.90
CA GLY A 151 10.35 9.86 -6.73
C GLY A 151 11.61 10.05 -5.87
N LEU A 152 12.73 9.47 -6.30
CA LEU A 152 14.04 9.79 -5.73
C LEU A 152 14.26 11.29 -6.00
N ASN A 153 14.01 12.14 -5.00
CA ASN A 153 14.59 13.47 -5.00
C ASN A 153 16.11 13.27 -4.85
N VAL A 154 16.79 13.21 -5.99
CA VAL A 154 18.22 13.39 -6.04
C VAL A 154 18.45 14.86 -5.68
N LEU A 155 18.85 15.13 -4.44
CA LEU A 155 19.49 16.38 -4.04
C LEU A 155 20.95 16.29 -4.40
#